data_c62c5afaa21a4048cba974ebda1b74c3
#
_entry.id   c62c5afaa21a4048cba974ebda1b74c3
#
_cell.length_a   1.000
_cell.length_b   1.000
_cell.length_c   1.000
_cell.angle_alpha   90.00
_cell.angle_beta   90.00
_cell.angle_gamma   90.00
#
_symmetry.space_group_name_H-M   'P 1'
#
loop_
_entity.id
_entity.type
_entity.pdbx_description
1 polymer ?
#
loop_
_entity_poly.entity_id
_entity_poly.type
_entity_poly.pdbx_seq_one_letter_code
_entity_poly.pdbx_strand_id
1 'polypeptide(L)'
;MENGTEFVDDDPALRYVDPNNRKELERYGRWDEAELACGLLRSNGIACELSPMPLPGLPADIILWVHNRDAELAWAILADAEREASIRKQAP
;
A
#
# COMPACT_ATOMS: atom_id res chain seq x y z
N MET A 1 -32.05 -5.26 6.11
CA MET A 1 -31.21 -6.04 5.65
C MET A 1 -30.07 -5.43 4.95
N GLU A 2 -29.05 -5.89 5.06
CA GLU A 2 -27.96 -5.36 4.47
C GLU A 2 -27.78 -5.79 3.19
N ASN A 3 -27.05 -5.21 2.48
CA ASN A 3 -26.89 -5.59 1.13
C ASN A 3 -25.43 -5.60 0.82
N GLY A 4 -25.06 -6.21 -0.24
CA GLY A 4 -23.70 -6.40 -0.62
C GLY A 4 -23.03 -5.18 -1.17
N THR A 5 -23.73 -4.07 -1.26
CA THR A 5 -23.14 -2.88 -1.79
C THR A 5 -22.57 -1.98 -0.72
N GLU A 6 -22.74 -2.36 0.57
CA GLU A 6 -22.16 -1.57 1.61
C GLU A 6 -20.67 -1.74 1.64
N PHE A 7 -19.92 -0.66 1.81
CA PHE A 7 -18.48 -0.72 1.92
C PHE A 7 -18.08 -1.07 3.35
N VAL A 8 -16.99 -1.84 3.48
CA VAL A 8 -16.49 -2.29 4.77
C VAL A 8 -15.11 -1.68 4.99
N ASP A 9 -15.02 -0.78 5.96
CA ASP A 9 -13.78 -0.06 6.21
C ASP A 9 -12.71 -0.93 6.83
N ASP A 10 -13.09 -2.10 7.35
CA ASP A 10 -12.13 -2.99 8.01
C ASP A 10 -11.53 -4.04 7.08
N ASP A 11 -11.85 -4.00 5.79
CA ASP A 11 -11.31 -4.98 4.86
C ASP A 11 -9.79 -4.77 4.72
N PRO A 12 -8.97 -5.73 5.11
CA PRO A 12 -7.51 -5.55 5.05
C PRO A 12 -6.97 -5.41 3.64
N ALA A 13 -7.72 -5.85 2.64
CA ALA A 13 -7.31 -5.69 1.24
C ALA A 13 -7.93 -4.46 0.60
N LEU A 14 -8.72 -3.71 1.32
CA LEU A 14 -9.40 -2.49 0.84
C LEU A 14 -10.39 -2.75 -0.28
N ARG A 15 -10.79 -4.01 -0.52
CA ARG A 15 -11.66 -4.33 -1.66
C ARG A 15 -13.04 -3.70 -1.52
N TYR A 16 -13.51 -3.56 -0.29
CA TYR A 16 -14.84 -3.05 -0.03
C TYR A 16 -14.81 -1.70 0.67
N VAL A 17 -13.65 -1.03 0.68
CA VAL A 17 -13.55 0.32 1.21
C VAL A 17 -13.98 1.30 0.12
N ASP A 18 -14.76 2.31 0.48
CA ASP A 18 -15.17 3.33 -0.47
C ASP A 18 -13.95 3.91 -1.16
N PRO A 19 -13.93 3.98 -2.49
CA PRO A 19 -12.79 4.55 -3.20
C PRO A 19 -12.42 5.96 -2.74
N ASN A 20 -13.36 6.72 -2.22
CA ASN A 20 -13.06 8.05 -1.70
C ASN A 20 -12.34 8.01 -0.37
N ASN A 21 -12.27 6.85 0.28
CA ASN A 21 -11.58 6.68 1.55
C ASN A 21 -10.23 6.01 1.38
N ARG A 22 -9.77 5.85 0.14
CA ARG A 22 -8.48 5.26 -0.15
C ARG A 22 -7.55 6.31 -0.70
N LYS A 23 -6.27 6.15 -0.44
CA LYS A 23 -5.26 7.08 -0.93
C LYS A 23 -4.12 6.31 -1.54
N GLU A 24 -3.65 6.78 -2.69
CA GLU A 24 -2.44 6.23 -3.30
C GLU A 24 -1.25 6.68 -2.46
N LEU A 25 -0.50 5.72 -1.94
CA LEU A 25 0.61 6.02 -1.06
C LEU A 25 1.93 6.06 -1.82
N GLU A 26 2.15 5.08 -2.69
CA GLU A 26 3.41 4.96 -3.37
C GLU A 26 3.22 4.18 -4.64
N ARG A 27 4.14 4.32 -5.61
CA ARG A 27 4.14 3.51 -6.83
C ARG A 27 5.47 2.77 -6.92
N TYR A 28 5.39 1.53 -7.38
CA TYR A 28 6.55 0.66 -7.48
C TYR A 28 6.67 0.15 -8.91
N GLY A 29 7.89 -0.05 -9.35
CA GLY A 29 8.13 -0.62 -10.68
C GLY A 29 8.24 -2.13 -10.67
N ARG A 30 8.26 -2.75 -9.49
CA ARG A 30 8.41 -4.21 -9.37
C ARG A 30 7.43 -4.74 -8.36
N TRP A 31 6.86 -5.91 -8.69
CA TRP A 31 5.89 -6.53 -7.79
C TRP A 31 6.51 -6.96 -6.47
N ASP A 32 7.74 -7.48 -6.48
CA ASP A 32 8.36 -7.91 -5.24
C ASP A 32 8.56 -6.75 -4.27
N GLU A 33 8.94 -5.59 -4.78
CA GLU A 33 9.08 -4.41 -3.92
C GLU A 33 7.73 -3.96 -3.37
N ALA A 34 6.71 -3.97 -4.22
CA ALA A 34 5.37 -3.57 -3.80
C ALA A 34 4.83 -4.54 -2.75
N GLU A 35 5.07 -5.83 -2.93
CA GLU A 35 4.59 -6.84 -1.98
C GLU A 35 5.30 -6.73 -0.65
N LEU A 36 6.60 -6.41 -0.65
CA LEU A 36 7.31 -6.20 0.60
C LEU A 36 6.73 -5.03 1.38
N ALA A 37 6.46 -3.93 0.67
CA ALA A 37 5.87 -2.75 1.31
C ALA A 37 4.50 -3.06 1.88
N CYS A 38 3.67 -3.73 1.08
CA CYS A 38 2.32 -4.09 1.52
C CYS A 38 2.37 -5.03 2.71
N GLY A 39 3.27 -6.02 2.68
CA GLY A 39 3.43 -6.96 3.79
C GLY A 39 3.86 -6.27 5.06
N LEU A 40 4.77 -5.30 4.94
CA LEU A 40 5.22 -4.55 6.10
C LEU A 40 4.08 -3.75 6.73
N LEU A 41 3.26 -3.10 5.90
CA LEU A 41 2.13 -2.36 6.41
C LEU A 41 1.12 -3.28 7.09
N ARG A 42 0.84 -4.43 6.48
CA ARG A 42 -0.11 -5.38 7.06
C ARG A 42 0.40 -5.93 8.38
N SER A 43 1.70 -6.15 8.50
CA SER A 43 2.26 -6.62 9.76
C SER A 43 2.16 -5.57 10.85
N ASN A 44 1.93 -4.32 10.48
CA ASN A 44 1.70 -3.23 11.42
C ASN A 44 0.22 -2.92 11.58
N GLY A 45 -0.65 -3.78 11.09
CA GLY A 45 -2.09 -3.60 11.26
C GLY A 45 -2.72 -2.62 10.31
N ILE A 46 -2.04 -2.27 9.21
CA ILE A 46 -2.57 -1.30 8.25
C ILE A 46 -3.10 -2.04 7.03
N ALA A 47 -4.36 -1.80 6.70
CA ALA A 47 -4.97 -2.36 5.52
C ALA A 47 -4.40 -1.72 4.27
N CYS A 48 -4.10 -2.52 3.25
CA CYS A 48 -3.54 -2.00 2.02
C CYS A 48 -3.87 -2.91 0.84
N GLU A 49 -3.76 -2.35 -0.35
CA GLU A 49 -4.05 -3.07 -1.58
C GLU A 49 -3.06 -2.65 -2.65
N LEU A 50 -2.68 -3.60 -3.50
CA LEU A 50 -1.82 -3.31 -4.66
C LEU A 50 -2.66 -3.44 -5.92
N SER A 51 -2.50 -2.49 -6.83
CA SER A 51 -3.18 -2.57 -8.12
C SER A 51 -2.24 -2.13 -9.23
N PRO A 52 -2.27 -2.80 -10.38
CA PRO A 52 -1.44 -2.38 -11.52
C PRO A 52 -2.05 -1.16 -12.19
N MET A 53 -1.18 -0.27 -12.68
CA MET A 53 -1.61 0.86 -13.50
C MET A 53 -0.92 0.72 -14.84
N PRO A 54 -1.64 0.31 -15.89
CA PRO A 54 -1.02 0.17 -17.20
C PRO A 54 -0.60 1.53 -17.75
N LEU A 55 0.59 1.57 -18.35
CA LEU A 55 1.09 2.76 -18.99
C LEU A 55 1.35 2.45 -20.45
N PRO A 56 0.79 3.20 -21.40
CA PRO A 56 0.98 2.91 -22.81
C PRO A 56 2.46 2.92 -23.18
N GLY A 57 2.92 1.81 -23.78
CA GLY A 57 4.28 1.71 -24.24
C GLY A 57 5.33 1.55 -23.15
N LEU A 58 4.91 1.37 -21.89
CA LEU A 58 5.84 1.24 -20.77
C LEU A 58 5.40 0.11 -19.86
N PRO A 59 6.30 -0.45 -19.04
CA PRO A 59 5.88 -1.42 -18.04
C PRO A 59 4.89 -0.79 -17.07
N ALA A 60 3.97 -1.60 -16.58
CA ALA A 60 2.95 -1.11 -15.64
C ALA A 60 3.59 -0.79 -14.29
N ASP A 61 3.15 0.30 -13.69
CA ASP A 61 3.47 0.56 -12.30
C ASP A 61 2.50 -0.17 -11.41
N ILE A 62 2.91 -0.40 -10.18
CA ILE A 62 2.04 -1.00 -9.16
C ILE A 62 1.78 0.07 -8.11
N ILE A 63 0.50 0.35 -7.87
CA ILE A 63 0.10 1.38 -6.91
C ILE A 63 -0.22 0.73 -5.59
N LEU A 64 0.34 1.27 -4.52
CA LEU A 64 0.03 0.83 -3.17
C LEU A 64 -1.01 1.77 -2.58
N TRP A 65 -2.17 1.22 -2.24
CA TRP A 65 -3.30 1.98 -1.69
C TRP A 65 -3.44 1.69 -0.22
N VAL A 66 -3.78 2.71 0.57
CA VAL A 66 -4.11 2.55 1.98
C VAL A 66 -5.37 3.35 2.27
N HIS A 67 -5.98 3.09 3.43
CA HIS A 67 -7.10 3.89 3.87
C HIS A 67 -6.60 5.32 4.14
N ASN A 68 -7.43 6.31 3.83
CA ASN A 68 -7.05 7.71 4.06
C ASN A 68 -6.58 7.97 5.47
N ARG A 69 -7.25 7.37 6.45
CA ARG A 69 -6.94 7.60 7.87
C ARG A 69 -5.58 7.04 8.27
N ASP A 70 -5.04 6.10 7.48
CA ASP A 70 -3.77 5.45 7.80
C ASP A 70 -2.61 5.99 6.99
N ALA A 71 -2.85 6.95 6.10
CA ALA A 71 -1.83 7.36 5.13
C ALA A 71 -0.57 7.89 5.78
N GLU A 72 -0.72 8.74 6.80
CA GLU A 72 0.46 9.32 7.45
C GLU A 72 1.26 8.28 8.18
N LEU A 73 0.59 7.39 8.90
CA LEU A 73 1.29 6.33 9.62
C LEU A 73 1.96 5.38 8.65
N ALA A 74 1.27 5.02 7.58
CA ALA A 74 1.84 4.14 6.57
C ALA A 74 3.10 4.73 5.95
N TRP A 75 3.06 6.03 5.62
CA TRP A 75 4.21 6.73 5.09
C TRP A 75 5.38 6.67 6.04
N ALA A 76 5.13 6.89 7.33
CA ALA A 76 6.19 6.87 8.34
C ALA A 76 6.81 5.48 8.45
N ILE A 77 6.00 4.43 8.39
CA ILE A 77 6.50 3.07 8.48
C ILE A 77 7.40 2.74 7.30
N LEU A 78 6.98 3.12 6.10
CA LEU A 78 7.77 2.85 4.91
C LEU A 78 9.06 3.66 4.90
N ALA A 79 9.00 4.91 5.35
CA ALA A 79 10.20 5.76 5.42
C ALA A 79 11.21 5.19 6.41
N ASP A 80 10.74 4.68 7.55
CA ASP A 80 11.63 4.06 8.52
C ASP A 80 12.29 2.81 7.96
N ALA A 81 11.53 1.99 7.24
CA ALA A 81 12.08 0.77 6.66
C ALA A 81 13.14 1.09 5.62
N GLU A 82 12.91 2.12 4.81
CA GLU A 82 13.88 2.51 3.80
C GLU A 82 15.15 3.05 4.43
N ARG A 83 15.02 3.80 5.51
CA ARG A 83 16.17 4.33 6.21
C ARG A 83 16.99 3.21 6.85
N GLU A 84 16.33 2.22 7.43
CA GLU A 84 17.04 1.08 8.00
C GLU A 84 17.74 0.25 6.94
N ALA A 85 17.11 0.05 5.80
CA ALA A 85 17.72 -0.69 4.72
C ALA A 85 18.95 0.03 4.18
N SER A 86 18.88 1.35 4.09
CA SER A 86 19.98 2.15 3.63
C SER A 86 21.17 2.06 4.59
N ILE A 87 20.89 2.10 5.89
CA ILE A 87 21.95 1.97 6.90
C ILE A 87 22.59 0.59 6.81
N ARG A 88 21.80 -0.46 6.65
CA ARG A 88 22.34 -1.81 6.53
C ARG A 88 23.21 -1.97 5.30
N LYS A 89 22.83 -1.35 4.22
CA LYS A 89 23.62 -1.44 2.99
C LYS A 89 24.96 -0.75 3.12
N GLN A 90 25.05 0.25 3.96
CA GLN A 90 26.29 0.96 4.17
C GLN A 90 27.16 0.34 5.25
N ALA A 91 26.66 -0.63 5.96
CA ALA A 91 27.42 -1.28 7.00
C ALA A 91 28.52 -2.13 6.38
N PRO A 92 29.70 -2.15 6.95
CA PRO A 92 30.79 -2.98 6.43
C PRO A 92 30.52 -4.47 6.57
#